data_7fda11076202fc8c25985224b9210eee
#
_entry.id   7fda11076202fc8c25985224b9210eee
#
_cell.length_a   1.000
_cell.length_b   1.000
_cell.length_c   1.000
_cell.angle_alpha   90.00
_cell.angle_beta   90.00
_cell.angle_gamma   90.00
#
_symmetry.space_group_name_H-M   'P 1'
#
loop_
_entity.id
_entity.type
_entity.pdbx_description
1 polymer ?
#
loop_
_entity_poly.entity_id
_entity_poly.type
_entity_poly.pdbx_seq_one_letter_code
_entity_poly.pdbx_strand_id
1 'polypeptide(L)'
;MLDFLKYDKIDIVKGVTLLMQMSDDCKKKCQIFTPEENVKELLNWVGYNKDLYGKKVIEPSCGQGNILIEVIERYILDCLNKKYSKDKIREGLARDIYAIEYDPAHYTICLDNINSILHKYNIDRINWNIYCEDSLKKNIDMKFDYVVGNPPYISYKMLDENTRKYVRKKFEVCKQGKFDYCYPFIEKGINLLKDNGKIAFLVPGSIFKNVFSKNLREYLKEDIIDIYDYATRKLFNEYATGEKKKILTSSVVFVLQKGSGTKLLNYYNLDNNNKTILKKKDLEEKWIFNKINNGDKRFGDYFKVSNSIATLCNKAYIINEKSELFYNKKEKRIIKDSVSPKSIELNKKEKIIFPYYYNSSGSLIKIKKEKFSKMYPCVESHLKKFQKELNTRKYDNNIQWFEYGRSQALNDMNQPKLLLSIIVTGKIKTYLLSKDTIPYSGIYIIPKQDMTLNMAKEILESNEFLNYIKSVGINASGDSYRITSKDVSNFYF
;
A
#
# COMPACT_ATOMS: atom_id res chain seq x y z
N MET A 1 13.98 -46.96 -20.17
CA MET A 1 13.64 -45.59 -20.59
C MET A 1 12.20 -45.19 -20.20
N LEU A 2 11.59 -45.82 -19.20
CA LEU A 2 10.19 -45.59 -18.76
C LEU A 2 10.07 -45.34 -17.21
N ASP A 3 11.19 -45.30 -16.48
CA ASP A 3 11.16 -45.10 -15.04
C ASP A 3 11.56 -43.67 -14.56
N PHE A 4 12.03 -42.81 -15.45
CA PHE A 4 12.44 -41.44 -15.11
C PHE A 4 11.27 -40.43 -15.02
N LEU A 5 10.09 -40.77 -15.53
CA LEU A 5 8.92 -39.87 -15.53
C LEU A 5 7.99 -40.03 -14.32
N LYS A 6 8.29 -40.97 -13.41
CA LYS A 6 7.47 -41.17 -12.19
C LYS A 6 7.91 -40.33 -11.01
N TYR A 7 9.16 -39.89 -10.96
CA TYR A 7 9.68 -39.10 -9.82
C TYR A 7 9.20 -37.64 -9.83
N ASP A 8 9.07 -37.01 -11.01
CA ASP A 8 8.67 -35.61 -11.11
C ASP A 8 7.22 -35.31 -10.69
N LYS A 9 6.30 -36.29 -10.86
CA LYS A 9 4.89 -36.09 -10.47
C LYS A 9 4.63 -36.29 -8.96
N ILE A 10 5.44 -37.11 -8.29
CA ILE A 10 5.26 -37.40 -6.85
C ILE A 10 5.79 -36.24 -6.01
N ASP A 11 6.84 -35.56 -6.43
CA ASP A 11 7.42 -34.42 -5.72
C ASP A 11 6.60 -33.14 -5.91
N ILE A 12 6.02 -32.93 -7.08
CA ILE A 12 5.06 -31.84 -7.32
C ILE A 12 3.79 -32.03 -6.49
N VAL A 13 3.27 -33.25 -6.39
CA VAL A 13 2.08 -33.57 -5.58
C VAL A 13 2.37 -33.44 -4.09
N LYS A 14 3.57 -33.83 -3.61
CA LYS A 14 3.99 -33.63 -2.20
C LYS A 14 4.18 -32.14 -1.88
N GLY A 15 4.76 -31.36 -2.79
CA GLY A 15 4.86 -29.89 -2.62
C GLY A 15 3.50 -29.22 -2.54
N VAL A 16 2.55 -29.61 -3.39
CA VAL A 16 1.15 -29.12 -3.37
C VAL A 16 0.41 -29.57 -2.11
N THR A 17 0.66 -30.80 -1.62
CA THR A 17 0.02 -31.30 -0.38
C THR A 17 0.61 -30.67 0.88
N LEU A 18 1.91 -30.31 0.89
CA LEU A 18 2.52 -29.51 1.97
C LEU A 18 1.98 -28.07 2.00
N LEU A 19 1.68 -27.47 0.83
CA LEU A 19 1.04 -26.14 0.71
C LEU A 19 -0.37 -26.13 1.35
N MET A 20 -1.07 -27.26 1.41
CA MET A 20 -2.39 -27.37 2.07
C MET A 20 -2.32 -27.46 3.60
N GLN A 21 -1.14 -27.71 4.18
CA GLN A 21 -0.92 -27.79 5.63
C GLN A 21 -0.24 -26.55 6.24
N MET A 22 -0.15 -25.45 5.49
CA MET A 22 0.43 -24.21 6.02
C MET A 22 -0.37 -23.67 7.20
N SER A 23 0.30 -23.43 8.32
CA SER A 23 -0.27 -22.92 9.57
C SER A 23 -0.98 -21.55 9.38
N ASP A 24 -1.96 -21.26 10.24
CA ASP A 24 -2.68 -19.98 10.26
C ASP A 24 -1.76 -18.76 10.46
N ASP A 25 -0.55 -18.96 10.98
CA ASP A 25 0.49 -17.92 11.10
C ASP A 25 1.08 -17.49 9.74
N CYS A 26 1.13 -18.38 8.75
CA CYS A 26 1.57 -18.06 7.40
C CYS A 26 0.55 -17.17 6.66
N LYS A 27 -0.75 -17.42 6.90
CA LYS A 27 -1.85 -16.60 6.36
C LYS A 27 -1.86 -15.19 6.95
N LYS A 28 -1.33 -15.01 8.17
CA LYS A 28 -1.23 -13.71 8.85
C LYS A 28 -0.05 -12.86 8.36
N LYS A 29 0.99 -13.45 7.77
CA LYS A 29 2.24 -12.76 7.42
C LYS A 29 2.27 -12.20 5.99
N CYS A 30 1.22 -12.35 5.19
CA CYS A 30 1.14 -11.86 3.80
C CYS A 30 2.36 -12.23 2.94
N GLN A 31 2.83 -13.49 3.05
CA GLN A 31 3.92 -14.02 2.23
C GLN A 31 3.38 -14.35 0.84
N ILE A 32 3.93 -13.71 -0.17
CA ILE A 32 3.50 -13.85 -1.56
C ILE A 32 4.69 -14.29 -2.39
N PHE A 33 4.56 -15.44 -3.06
CA PHE A 33 5.62 -15.95 -3.94
C PHE A 33 5.57 -15.27 -5.31
N THR A 34 6.74 -14.87 -5.80
CA THR A 34 6.86 -14.24 -7.12
C THR A 34 6.74 -15.29 -8.22
N PRO A 35 5.83 -15.14 -9.19
CA PRO A 35 5.72 -16.04 -10.33
C PRO A 35 6.99 -16.05 -11.17
N GLU A 36 7.31 -17.17 -11.80
CA GLU A 36 8.54 -17.39 -12.58
C GLU A 36 8.77 -16.32 -13.66
N GLU A 37 7.74 -15.98 -14.42
CA GLU A 37 7.82 -14.95 -15.47
C GLU A 37 8.27 -13.60 -14.91
N ASN A 38 7.70 -13.19 -13.76
CA ASN A 38 8.05 -11.93 -13.12
C ASN A 38 9.45 -11.95 -12.50
N VAL A 39 9.93 -13.12 -12.06
CA VAL A 39 11.32 -13.30 -11.63
C VAL A 39 12.28 -13.04 -12.80
N LYS A 40 12.00 -13.63 -13.96
CA LYS A 40 12.80 -13.43 -15.17
C LYS A 40 12.84 -11.96 -15.61
N GLU A 41 11.68 -11.29 -15.58
CA GLU A 41 11.58 -9.86 -15.85
C GLU A 41 12.43 -9.02 -14.88
N LEU A 42 12.30 -9.26 -13.57
CA LEU A 42 13.03 -8.54 -12.52
C LEU A 42 14.55 -8.66 -12.73
N LEU A 43 15.05 -9.88 -12.98
CA LEU A 43 16.47 -10.13 -13.21
C LEU A 43 16.97 -9.54 -14.54
N ASN A 44 16.14 -9.49 -15.57
CA ASN A 44 16.45 -8.81 -16.83
C ASN A 44 16.60 -7.30 -16.62
N TRP A 45 15.68 -6.68 -15.89
CA TRP A 45 15.68 -5.23 -15.65
C TRP A 45 16.84 -4.76 -14.77
N VAL A 46 17.24 -5.55 -13.78
CA VAL A 46 18.44 -5.23 -13.00
C VAL A 46 19.74 -5.48 -13.77
N GLY A 47 19.68 -6.24 -14.87
CA GLY A 47 20.82 -6.57 -15.72
C GLY A 47 21.62 -7.77 -15.23
N TYR A 48 21.01 -8.70 -14.48
CA TYR A 48 21.64 -9.94 -14.04
C TYR A 48 21.56 -11.01 -15.15
N ASN A 49 22.30 -10.81 -16.26
CA ASN A 49 22.17 -11.61 -17.48
C ASN A 49 23.47 -12.22 -18.00
N LYS A 50 24.63 -11.62 -17.73
CA LYS A 50 25.94 -12.04 -18.24
C LYS A 50 27.05 -11.56 -17.34
N ASP A 51 28.23 -12.16 -17.49
CA ASP A 51 29.44 -11.85 -16.71
C ASP A 51 29.23 -11.98 -15.20
N LEU A 52 28.51 -13.06 -14.81
CA LEU A 52 28.01 -13.23 -13.46
C LEU A 52 29.05 -13.80 -12.49
N TYR A 53 30.05 -14.53 -12.98
CA TYR A 53 31.12 -15.08 -12.15
C TYR A 53 31.88 -13.95 -11.41
N GLY A 54 31.92 -14.02 -10.08
CA GLY A 54 32.52 -13.00 -9.22
C GLY A 54 31.60 -11.82 -8.89
N LYS A 55 30.37 -11.81 -9.42
CA LYS A 55 29.36 -10.83 -9.04
C LYS A 55 28.54 -11.34 -7.84
N LYS A 56 28.64 -10.62 -6.73
CA LYS A 56 27.91 -10.98 -5.52
C LYS A 56 26.46 -10.51 -5.61
N VAL A 57 25.53 -11.42 -5.34
CA VAL A 57 24.08 -11.12 -5.27
C VAL A 57 23.52 -11.55 -3.93
N ILE A 58 22.58 -10.76 -3.39
CA ILE A 58 21.84 -11.11 -2.18
C ILE A 58 20.32 -10.92 -2.38
N GLU A 59 19.56 -11.88 -1.86
CA GLU A 59 18.13 -11.79 -1.66
C GLU A 59 17.83 -11.72 -0.15
N PRO A 60 17.42 -10.55 0.40
CA PRO A 60 17.28 -10.38 1.86
C PRO A 60 15.97 -10.95 2.45
N SER A 61 15.11 -11.56 1.64
CA SER A 61 13.85 -12.22 2.06
C SER A 61 13.47 -13.27 1.02
N CYS A 62 14.22 -14.36 0.99
CA CYS A 62 14.15 -15.29 -0.15
C CYS A 62 12.95 -16.23 -0.14
N GLY A 63 12.22 -16.33 0.97
CA GLY A 63 11.09 -17.25 1.07
C GLY A 63 11.52 -18.68 0.74
N GLN A 64 10.82 -19.31 -0.20
CA GLN A 64 11.12 -20.66 -0.68
C GLN A 64 12.17 -20.66 -1.83
N GLY A 65 12.79 -19.52 -2.14
CA GLY A 65 13.88 -19.41 -3.09
C GLY A 65 13.48 -19.20 -4.56
N ASN A 66 12.26 -18.74 -4.84
CA ASN A 66 11.79 -18.58 -6.22
C ASN A 66 12.69 -17.67 -7.08
N ILE A 67 13.21 -16.57 -6.51
CA ILE A 67 14.15 -15.68 -7.20
C ILE A 67 15.54 -16.33 -7.24
N LEU A 68 15.97 -16.96 -6.15
CA LEU A 68 17.29 -17.61 -6.08
C LEU A 68 17.45 -18.73 -7.10
N ILE A 69 16.42 -19.52 -7.38
CA ILE A 69 16.44 -20.56 -8.40
C ILE A 69 16.88 -19.98 -9.74
N GLU A 70 16.26 -18.92 -10.20
CA GLU A 70 16.60 -18.26 -11.47
C GLU A 70 17.96 -17.56 -11.41
N VAL A 71 18.32 -16.96 -10.26
CA VAL A 71 19.65 -16.36 -10.04
C VAL A 71 20.75 -17.41 -10.21
N ILE A 72 20.62 -18.58 -9.57
CA ILE A 72 21.57 -19.68 -9.62
C ILE A 72 21.63 -20.27 -11.03
N GLU A 73 20.47 -20.48 -11.65
CA GLU A 73 20.42 -21.05 -13.00
C GLU A 73 21.10 -20.14 -14.02
N ARG A 74 20.86 -18.83 -13.99
CA ARG A 74 21.54 -17.85 -14.85
C ARG A 74 23.05 -17.85 -14.60
N TYR A 75 23.47 -17.91 -13.34
CA TYR A 75 24.88 -17.96 -12.99
C TYR A 75 25.55 -19.19 -13.60
N ILE A 76 24.95 -20.38 -13.45
CA ILE A 76 25.48 -21.63 -14.01
C ILE A 76 25.54 -21.55 -15.54
N LEU A 77 24.48 -21.12 -16.20
CA LEU A 77 24.42 -21.01 -17.66
C LEU A 77 25.45 -20.03 -18.21
N ASP A 78 25.64 -18.85 -17.59
CA ASP A 78 26.66 -17.89 -17.99
C ASP A 78 28.08 -18.49 -17.85
N CYS A 79 28.34 -19.21 -16.77
CA CYS A 79 29.62 -19.88 -16.54
C CYS A 79 29.86 -21.02 -17.54
N LEU A 80 28.84 -21.84 -17.85
CA LEU A 80 28.94 -22.92 -18.84
C LEU A 80 29.19 -22.36 -20.25
N ASN A 81 28.54 -21.27 -20.62
CA ASN A 81 28.78 -20.56 -21.89
C ASN A 81 30.24 -20.07 -22.00
N LYS A 82 30.86 -19.74 -20.87
CA LYS A 82 32.29 -19.36 -20.77
C LYS A 82 33.22 -20.58 -20.64
N LYS A 83 32.69 -21.80 -20.73
CA LYS A 83 33.44 -23.06 -20.61
C LYS A 83 34.18 -23.23 -19.28
N TYR A 84 33.60 -22.70 -18.17
CA TYR A 84 34.16 -22.93 -16.84
C TYR A 84 33.90 -24.37 -16.39
N SER A 85 34.84 -24.95 -15.65
CA SER A 85 34.69 -26.28 -15.03
C SER A 85 33.58 -26.27 -13.95
N LYS A 86 32.98 -27.41 -13.68
CA LYS A 86 31.96 -27.54 -12.64
C LYS A 86 32.48 -27.15 -11.26
N ASP A 87 33.73 -27.50 -10.94
CA ASP A 87 34.38 -27.10 -9.69
C ASP A 87 34.49 -25.58 -9.58
N LYS A 88 34.89 -24.90 -10.63
CA LYS A 88 34.96 -23.44 -10.66
C LYS A 88 33.58 -22.80 -10.52
N ILE A 89 32.56 -23.40 -11.14
CA ILE A 89 31.15 -22.94 -10.98
C ILE A 89 30.70 -23.14 -9.53
N ARG A 90 30.96 -24.29 -8.93
CA ARG A 90 30.65 -24.60 -7.54
C ARG A 90 31.28 -23.60 -6.56
N GLU A 91 32.57 -23.32 -6.70
CA GLU A 91 33.29 -22.33 -5.90
C GLU A 91 32.70 -20.92 -6.06
N GLY A 92 32.40 -20.55 -7.30
CA GLY A 92 31.77 -19.28 -7.62
C GLY A 92 30.40 -19.13 -6.95
N LEU A 93 29.52 -20.12 -7.06
CA LEU A 93 28.18 -20.12 -6.42
C LEU A 93 28.29 -20.00 -4.90
N ALA A 94 29.20 -20.77 -4.26
CA ALA A 94 29.45 -20.70 -2.82
C ALA A 94 29.95 -19.34 -2.34
N ARG A 95 30.68 -18.60 -3.18
CA ARG A 95 31.25 -17.29 -2.85
C ARG A 95 30.31 -16.13 -3.15
N ASP A 96 29.50 -16.23 -4.20
CA ASP A 96 28.82 -15.08 -4.81
C ASP A 96 27.32 -15.00 -4.50
N ILE A 97 26.67 -16.12 -4.09
CA ILE A 97 25.22 -16.20 -3.83
C ILE A 97 24.93 -16.12 -2.32
N TYR A 98 24.09 -15.15 -1.95
CA TYR A 98 23.68 -14.90 -0.56
C TYR A 98 22.17 -14.75 -0.45
N ALA A 99 21.59 -15.23 0.67
CA ALA A 99 20.21 -14.98 0.98
C ALA A 99 19.91 -15.03 2.48
N ILE A 100 18.75 -14.48 2.86
CA ILE A 100 18.28 -14.55 4.24
C ILE A 100 16.77 -14.87 4.19
N GLU A 101 16.36 -15.79 5.04
CA GLU A 101 14.96 -16.10 5.30
C GLU A 101 14.72 -16.17 6.81
N TYR A 102 13.63 -15.56 7.26
CA TYR A 102 13.27 -15.53 8.68
C TYR A 102 12.56 -16.81 9.14
N ASP A 103 11.74 -17.39 8.27
CA ASP A 103 10.94 -18.58 8.58
C ASP A 103 11.72 -19.87 8.34
N PRO A 104 11.96 -20.70 9.39
CA PRO A 104 12.74 -21.93 9.23
C PRO A 104 12.13 -22.95 8.24
N ALA A 105 10.80 -23.00 8.12
CA ALA A 105 10.15 -23.90 7.17
C ALA A 105 10.41 -23.47 5.72
N HIS A 106 10.31 -22.17 5.43
CA HIS A 106 10.64 -21.63 4.11
C HIS A 106 12.13 -21.75 3.80
N TYR A 107 12.99 -21.53 4.80
CA TYR A 107 14.42 -21.72 4.67
C TYR A 107 14.78 -23.15 4.23
N THR A 108 14.17 -24.17 4.87
CA THR A 108 14.39 -25.57 4.50
C THR A 108 13.95 -25.85 3.06
N ILE A 109 12.74 -25.43 2.69
CA ILE A 109 12.23 -25.58 1.32
C ILE A 109 13.12 -24.84 0.30
N CYS A 110 13.63 -23.64 0.65
CA CYS A 110 14.57 -22.91 -0.19
C CYS A 110 15.84 -23.72 -0.48
N LEU A 111 16.44 -24.30 0.56
CA LEU A 111 17.64 -25.15 0.40
C LEU A 111 17.37 -26.37 -0.51
N ASP A 112 16.23 -27.03 -0.34
CA ASP A 112 15.86 -28.18 -1.19
C ASP A 112 15.69 -27.73 -2.65
N ASN A 113 15.00 -26.63 -2.88
CA ASN A 113 14.77 -26.10 -4.21
C ASN A 113 16.06 -25.73 -4.93
N ILE A 114 16.97 -24.99 -4.28
CA ILE A 114 18.25 -24.58 -4.93
C ILE A 114 19.21 -25.76 -5.11
N ASN A 115 19.20 -26.76 -4.20
CA ASN A 115 20.00 -27.96 -4.37
C ASN A 115 19.49 -28.81 -5.56
N SER A 116 18.19 -28.81 -5.85
CA SER A 116 17.66 -29.50 -7.02
C SER A 116 18.22 -28.92 -8.34
N ILE A 117 18.53 -27.62 -8.39
CA ILE A 117 19.18 -27.02 -9.56
C ILE A 117 20.61 -27.53 -9.72
N LEU A 118 21.37 -27.71 -8.64
CA LEU A 118 22.71 -28.30 -8.71
C LEU A 118 22.67 -29.70 -9.33
N HIS A 119 21.70 -30.53 -8.90
CA HIS A 119 21.49 -31.86 -9.47
C HIS A 119 21.19 -31.81 -10.98
N LYS A 120 20.34 -30.89 -11.43
CA LYS A 120 20.02 -30.69 -12.85
C LYS A 120 21.26 -30.46 -13.72
N TYR A 121 22.27 -29.78 -13.19
CA TYR A 121 23.50 -29.45 -13.88
C TYR A 121 24.69 -30.39 -13.51
N ASN A 122 24.45 -31.42 -12.69
CA ASN A 122 25.47 -32.34 -12.16
C ASN A 122 26.62 -31.57 -11.48
N ILE A 123 26.30 -30.62 -10.60
CA ILE A 123 27.21 -29.87 -9.75
C ILE A 123 27.09 -30.43 -8.33
N ASP A 124 28.22 -30.67 -7.68
CA ASP A 124 28.28 -31.17 -6.31
C ASP A 124 27.68 -30.19 -5.31
N ARG A 125 27.29 -30.72 -4.15
CA ARG A 125 26.70 -29.96 -3.06
C ARG A 125 27.59 -28.79 -2.62
N ILE A 126 26.97 -27.68 -2.27
CA ILE A 126 27.59 -26.41 -1.90
C ILE A 126 27.21 -26.07 -0.45
N ASN A 127 28.16 -25.47 0.28
CA ASN A 127 27.82 -24.73 1.50
C ASN A 127 27.36 -23.33 1.11
N TRP A 128 26.05 -23.13 1.14
CA TRP A 128 25.45 -21.86 0.75
C TRP A 128 25.60 -20.77 1.82
N ASN A 129 25.77 -19.52 1.39
CA ASN A 129 25.66 -18.35 2.28
C ASN A 129 24.19 -17.93 2.43
N ILE A 130 23.37 -18.85 2.86
CA ILE A 130 21.93 -18.63 3.11
C ILE A 130 21.68 -18.79 4.60
N TYR A 131 21.01 -17.82 5.20
CA TYR A 131 20.90 -17.70 6.65
C TYR A 131 19.43 -17.73 7.08
N CYS A 132 19.11 -18.55 8.10
CA CYS A 132 17.79 -18.56 8.76
C CYS A 132 17.78 -17.54 9.89
N GLU A 133 17.61 -16.24 9.55
CA GLU A 133 17.70 -15.14 10.51
C GLU A 133 16.77 -13.97 10.15
N ASP A 134 16.59 -13.02 11.10
CA ASP A 134 15.92 -11.75 10.83
C ASP A 134 16.82 -10.86 9.98
N SER A 135 16.46 -10.70 8.72
CA SER A 135 17.22 -9.90 7.76
C SER A 135 17.45 -8.46 8.21
N LEU A 136 16.49 -7.83 8.89
CA LEU A 136 16.63 -6.45 9.35
C LEU A 136 17.61 -6.33 10.52
N LYS A 137 17.84 -7.41 11.29
CA LYS A 137 18.75 -7.45 12.45
C LYS A 137 20.13 -7.96 12.11
N LYS A 138 20.23 -8.92 11.17
CA LYS A 138 21.51 -9.51 10.79
C LYS A 138 22.49 -8.44 10.29
N ASN A 139 23.68 -8.41 10.89
CA ASN A 139 24.77 -7.59 10.37
C ASN A 139 25.44 -8.27 9.19
N ILE A 140 25.69 -7.52 8.10
CA ILE A 140 26.36 -7.98 6.88
C ILE A 140 27.37 -6.92 6.52
N ASP A 141 28.66 -7.22 6.73
CA ASP A 141 29.74 -6.25 6.53
C ASP A 141 30.18 -6.15 5.06
N MET A 142 29.78 -7.14 4.23
CA MET A 142 30.11 -7.13 2.80
C MET A 142 29.11 -6.34 1.97
N LYS A 143 29.56 -5.98 0.76
CA LYS A 143 28.77 -5.27 -0.25
C LYS A 143 28.55 -6.14 -1.48
N PHE A 144 27.44 -5.88 -2.18
CA PHE A 144 26.91 -6.70 -3.27
C PHE A 144 26.89 -5.90 -4.58
N ASP A 145 27.09 -6.60 -5.68
CA ASP A 145 26.90 -6.04 -7.02
C ASP A 145 25.40 -5.95 -7.33
N TYR A 146 24.61 -6.93 -6.83
CA TYR A 146 23.17 -6.98 -7.01
C TYR A 146 22.44 -7.28 -5.71
N VAL A 147 21.32 -6.59 -5.50
CA VAL A 147 20.33 -6.89 -4.46
C VAL A 147 19.00 -7.11 -5.19
N VAL A 148 18.38 -8.26 -5.00
CA VAL A 148 17.12 -8.62 -5.67
C VAL A 148 16.13 -9.14 -4.65
N GLY A 149 14.83 -8.99 -4.90
CA GLY A 149 13.87 -9.55 -3.96
C GLY A 149 12.45 -9.05 -4.12
N ASN A 150 11.59 -9.69 -3.35
CA ASN A 150 10.19 -9.32 -3.10
C ASN A 150 10.00 -9.22 -1.58
N PRO A 151 10.25 -8.05 -0.96
CA PRO A 151 10.20 -7.90 0.49
C PRO A 151 8.76 -8.06 1.01
N PRO A 152 8.55 -8.43 2.30
CA PRO A 152 7.23 -8.67 2.86
C PRO A 152 6.38 -7.38 2.93
N TYR A 153 5.11 -7.45 2.47
CA TYR A 153 4.14 -6.34 2.49
C TYR A 153 3.27 -6.44 3.73
N ILE A 154 3.69 -5.83 4.83
CA ILE A 154 2.94 -5.83 6.09
C ILE A 154 2.64 -4.40 6.49
N SER A 155 1.35 -4.07 6.58
CA SER A 155 0.94 -2.72 6.96
C SER A 155 1.34 -2.41 8.41
N TYR A 156 1.64 -1.15 8.71
CA TYR A 156 2.00 -0.67 10.05
C TYR A 156 1.10 -1.19 11.17
N LYS A 157 -0.20 -1.32 10.93
CA LYS A 157 -1.16 -1.77 11.95
C LYS A 157 -1.02 -3.23 12.34
N MET A 158 -0.51 -4.07 11.43
CA MET A 158 -0.33 -5.51 11.64
C MET A 158 1.00 -5.83 12.34
N LEU A 159 1.96 -4.91 12.34
CA LEU A 159 3.21 -5.08 13.06
C LEU A 159 2.98 -4.97 14.58
N ASP A 160 3.68 -5.78 15.36
CA ASP A 160 3.74 -5.64 16.82
C ASP A 160 4.50 -4.38 17.24
N GLU A 161 4.35 -3.99 18.50
CA GLU A 161 4.90 -2.74 18.99
C GLU A 161 6.44 -2.74 19.04
N ASN A 162 7.05 -3.87 19.38
CA ASN A 162 8.51 -4.00 19.47
C ASN A 162 9.15 -3.87 18.08
N THR A 163 8.58 -4.54 17.08
CA THR A 163 9.00 -4.40 15.67
C THR A 163 8.86 -2.96 15.19
N ARG A 164 7.74 -2.28 15.49
CA ARG A 164 7.57 -0.85 15.12
C ARG A 164 8.62 0.04 15.76
N LYS A 165 8.92 -0.17 17.05
CA LYS A 165 9.94 0.62 17.79
C LYS A 165 11.33 0.37 17.21
N TYR A 166 11.71 -0.89 16.99
CA TYR A 166 12.99 -1.27 16.41
C TYR A 166 13.21 -0.64 15.04
N VAL A 167 12.27 -0.87 14.10
CA VAL A 167 12.36 -0.37 12.73
C VAL A 167 12.42 1.16 12.70
N ARG A 168 11.62 1.84 13.52
CA ARG A 168 11.61 3.30 13.61
C ARG A 168 12.94 3.87 14.15
N LYS A 169 13.60 3.17 15.06
CA LYS A 169 14.90 3.56 15.59
C LYS A 169 16.03 3.34 14.60
N LYS A 170 15.97 2.25 13.84
CA LYS A 170 17.09 1.77 13.02
C LYS A 170 17.12 2.35 11.60
N PHE A 171 15.96 2.62 11.00
CA PHE A 171 15.82 2.96 9.58
C PHE A 171 15.27 4.38 9.38
N GLU A 172 15.97 5.18 8.55
CA GLU A 172 15.63 6.58 8.27
C GLU A 172 14.27 6.70 7.59
N VAL A 173 14.00 5.83 6.62
CA VAL A 173 12.74 5.81 5.86
C VAL A 173 11.52 5.51 6.72
N CYS A 174 11.71 5.00 7.93
CA CYS A 174 10.66 4.60 8.88
C CYS A 174 10.49 5.54 10.08
N LYS A 175 11.29 6.59 10.21
CA LYS A 175 11.27 7.50 11.39
C LYS A 175 9.92 8.17 11.61
N GLN A 176 9.18 8.45 10.56
CA GLN A 176 7.90 9.16 10.62
C GLN A 176 6.75 8.38 9.99
N GLY A 177 5.53 8.68 10.44
CA GLY A 177 4.31 8.17 9.83
C GLY A 177 4.02 6.68 10.10
N LYS A 178 3.21 6.10 9.21
CA LYS A 178 2.80 4.68 9.25
C LYS A 178 3.43 3.97 8.06
N PHE A 179 4.67 3.55 8.22
CA PHE A 179 5.42 2.85 7.19
C PHE A 179 4.83 1.46 6.86
N ASP A 180 5.11 0.95 5.67
CA ASP A 180 4.96 -0.45 5.32
C ASP A 180 6.26 -1.20 5.65
N TYR A 181 6.15 -2.49 5.98
CA TYR A 181 7.32 -3.28 6.41
C TYR A 181 8.34 -3.52 5.29
N CYS A 182 7.98 -3.32 4.02
CA CYS A 182 8.94 -3.37 2.92
C CYS A 182 9.93 -2.18 2.90
N TYR A 183 9.62 -1.04 3.55
CA TYR A 183 10.48 0.14 3.53
C TYR A 183 11.87 -0.10 4.14
N PRO A 184 12.01 -0.69 5.35
CA PRO A 184 13.32 -0.97 5.92
C PRO A 184 14.12 -1.99 5.10
N PHE A 185 13.48 -2.92 4.39
CA PHE A 185 14.16 -3.83 3.47
C PHE A 185 14.76 -3.08 2.27
N ILE A 186 14.05 -2.07 1.74
CA ILE A 186 14.55 -1.22 0.66
C ILE A 186 15.79 -0.45 1.12
N GLU A 187 15.72 0.26 2.27
CA GLU A 187 16.87 0.98 2.82
C GLU A 187 18.05 0.05 3.09
N LYS A 188 17.80 -1.10 3.70
CA LYS A 188 18.85 -2.09 3.96
C LYS A 188 19.47 -2.61 2.66
N GLY A 189 18.64 -2.94 1.66
CA GLY A 189 19.11 -3.41 0.36
C GLY A 189 20.04 -2.39 -0.32
N ILE A 190 19.68 -1.11 -0.32
CA ILE A 190 20.50 -0.04 -0.87
C ILE A 190 21.83 0.09 -0.09
N ASN A 191 21.76 0.00 1.25
CA ASN A 191 22.96 0.06 2.10
C ASN A 191 23.90 -1.13 1.89
N LEU A 192 23.41 -2.27 1.40
CA LEU A 192 24.22 -3.43 1.07
C LEU A 192 24.91 -3.33 -0.31
N LEU A 193 24.53 -2.37 -1.16
CA LEU A 193 25.14 -2.22 -2.48
C LEU A 193 26.58 -1.69 -2.41
N LYS A 194 27.42 -2.20 -3.30
CA LYS A 194 28.66 -1.54 -3.73
C LYS A 194 28.31 -0.24 -4.47
N ASP A 195 29.30 0.63 -4.65
CA ASP A 195 29.17 1.73 -5.61
C ASP A 195 28.97 1.15 -7.01
N ASN A 196 28.05 1.75 -7.77
CA ASN A 196 27.52 1.24 -9.04
C ASN A 196 26.76 -0.11 -8.96
N GLY A 197 26.61 -0.69 -7.77
CA GLY A 197 25.75 -1.86 -7.55
C GLY A 197 24.27 -1.53 -7.80
N LYS A 198 23.48 -2.53 -8.15
CA LYS A 198 22.06 -2.35 -8.52
C LYS A 198 21.13 -3.14 -7.62
N ILE A 199 19.98 -2.55 -7.32
CA ILE A 199 18.87 -3.23 -6.65
C ILE A 199 17.66 -3.25 -7.57
N ALA A 200 16.97 -4.38 -7.60
CA ALA A 200 15.61 -4.49 -8.14
C ALA A 200 14.70 -5.16 -7.13
N PHE A 201 13.68 -4.46 -6.71
CA PHE A 201 12.65 -4.99 -5.80
C PHE A 201 11.27 -4.89 -6.42
N LEU A 202 10.52 -5.97 -6.30
CA LEU A 202 9.07 -5.98 -6.52
C LEU A 202 8.39 -5.43 -5.27
N VAL A 203 7.60 -4.36 -5.40
CA VAL A 203 6.99 -3.65 -4.27
C VAL A 203 5.60 -3.12 -4.64
N PRO A 204 4.75 -2.77 -3.65
CA PRO A 204 3.48 -2.11 -3.94
C PRO A 204 3.69 -0.74 -4.59
N GLY A 205 3.02 -0.45 -5.71
CA GLY A 205 3.10 0.85 -6.40
C GLY A 205 2.67 2.03 -5.55
N SER A 206 1.92 1.77 -4.48
CA SER A 206 1.51 2.79 -3.50
C SER A 206 2.67 3.51 -2.81
N ILE A 207 3.90 2.95 -2.78
CA ILE A 207 5.08 3.60 -2.20
C ILE A 207 5.39 4.94 -2.89
N PHE A 208 5.06 5.09 -4.16
CA PHE A 208 5.28 6.33 -4.91
C PHE A 208 4.21 7.39 -4.67
N LYS A 209 3.05 7.02 -4.15
CA LYS A 209 1.89 7.93 -3.99
C LYS A 209 1.43 8.10 -2.54
N ASN A 210 1.77 7.19 -1.63
CA ASN A 210 1.32 7.23 -0.24
C ASN A 210 1.99 8.39 0.51
N VAL A 211 1.22 9.10 1.33
CA VAL A 211 1.72 10.20 2.18
C VAL A 211 2.82 9.71 3.14
N PHE A 212 2.68 8.51 3.68
CA PHE A 212 3.63 7.95 4.66
C PHE A 212 4.94 7.42 4.05
N SER A 213 5.07 7.39 2.74
CA SER A 213 6.31 7.00 2.04
C SER A 213 7.14 8.18 1.52
N LYS A 214 6.89 9.39 2.01
CA LYS A 214 7.66 10.58 1.62
C LYS A 214 9.16 10.38 1.85
N ASN A 215 9.57 9.98 3.06
CA ASN A 215 10.98 9.76 3.38
C ASN A 215 11.62 8.67 2.50
N LEU A 216 10.87 7.61 2.18
CA LEU A 216 11.34 6.57 1.26
C LEU A 216 11.56 7.14 -0.15
N ARG A 217 10.64 7.94 -0.68
CA ARG A 217 10.81 8.57 -2.00
C ARG A 217 12.00 9.50 -2.08
N GLU A 218 12.21 10.31 -1.04
CA GLU A 218 13.41 11.17 -0.95
C GLU A 218 14.69 10.31 -0.93
N TYR A 219 14.67 9.19 -0.18
CA TYR A 219 15.80 8.25 -0.11
C TYR A 219 16.11 7.58 -1.45
N LEU A 220 15.08 7.28 -2.27
CA LEU A 220 15.23 6.67 -3.59
C LEU A 220 15.63 7.67 -4.68
N LYS A 221 15.26 8.96 -4.51
CA LYS A 221 15.18 9.94 -5.60
C LYS A 221 16.50 10.13 -6.35
N GLU A 222 17.63 10.11 -5.65
CA GLU A 222 18.94 10.36 -6.26
C GLU A 222 19.35 9.24 -7.22
N ASP A 223 19.18 8.01 -6.80
CA ASP A 223 19.78 6.83 -7.42
C ASP A 223 18.83 5.94 -8.23
N ILE A 224 17.50 6.11 -8.08
CA ILE A 224 16.52 5.34 -8.86
C ILE A 224 16.64 5.66 -10.35
N ILE A 225 16.64 4.62 -11.19
CA ILE A 225 16.81 4.75 -12.65
C ILE A 225 15.56 4.36 -13.43
N ASP A 226 14.91 3.26 -13.05
CA ASP A 226 13.75 2.71 -13.77
C ASP A 226 12.64 2.31 -12.81
N ILE A 227 11.39 2.41 -13.28
CA ILE A 227 10.18 1.86 -12.65
C ILE A 227 9.40 1.12 -13.71
N TYR A 228 9.10 -0.15 -13.46
CA TYR A 228 8.27 -1.02 -14.28
C TYR A 228 6.95 -1.25 -13.55
N ASP A 229 5.87 -0.66 -14.04
CA ASP A 229 4.55 -0.69 -13.40
C ASP A 229 3.66 -1.74 -14.08
N TYR A 230 3.29 -2.77 -13.34
CA TYR A 230 2.35 -3.79 -13.79
C TYR A 230 0.91 -3.29 -13.88
N ALA A 231 0.64 -2.09 -13.38
CA ALA A 231 -0.63 -1.36 -13.46
C ALA A 231 -1.84 -2.23 -13.06
N THR A 232 -2.62 -2.74 -14.03
CA THR A 232 -3.81 -3.57 -13.76
C THR A 232 -3.52 -5.07 -13.79
N ARG A 233 -2.32 -5.49 -14.20
CA ARG A 233 -1.95 -6.90 -14.25
C ARG A 233 -1.96 -7.51 -12.86
N LYS A 234 -2.68 -8.62 -12.72
CA LYS A 234 -2.72 -9.39 -11.46
C LYS A 234 -1.50 -10.31 -11.43
N LEU A 235 -0.49 -9.97 -10.66
CA LEU A 235 0.72 -10.78 -10.54
C LEU A 235 0.52 -12.04 -9.69
N PHE A 236 -0.43 -12.01 -8.75
CA PHE A 236 -0.60 -13.07 -7.76
C PHE A 236 -1.93 -13.76 -7.97
N ASN A 237 -1.89 -15.05 -8.33
CA ASN A 237 -3.06 -15.89 -8.51
C ASN A 237 -3.65 -16.35 -7.18
N GLU A 238 -4.95 -16.66 -7.16
CA GLU A 238 -5.74 -17.07 -5.98
C GLU A 238 -5.15 -18.31 -5.26
N TYR A 239 -4.35 -19.13 -5.96
CA TYR A 239 -3.74 -20.36 -5.42
C TYR A 239 -2.56 -20.11 -4.47
N ALA A 240 -1.94 -18.93 -4.50
CA ALA A 240 -0.78 -18.63 -3.66
C ALA A 240 -1.13 -18.27 -2.21
N THR A 241 -2.40 -18.00 -1.90
CA THR A 241 -2.81 -17.49 -0.57
C THR A 241 -3.82 -18.36 0.17
N GLY A 242 -4.39 -19.40 -0.47
CA GLY A 242 -5.41 -20.26 0.15
C GLY A 242 -6.70 -19.57 0.59
N GLU A 243 -6.80 -18.26 0.46
CA GLU A 243 -7.98 -17.46 0.74
C GLU A 243 -8.56 -16.86 -0.55
N LYS A 244 -9.90 -16.89 -0.69
CA LYS A 244 -10.64 -16.24 -1.80
C LYS A 244 -10.49 -14.70 -1.83
N LYS A 245 -9.61 -14.11 -1.04
CA LYS A 245 -9.32 -12.68 -1.06
C LYS A 245 -8.18 -12.39 -2.03
N LYS A 246 -8.53 -11.86 -3.19
CA LYS A 246 -7.59 -11.30 -4.17
C LYS A 246 -6.70 -10.26 -3.51
N ILE A 247 -5.39 -10.50 -3.44
CA ILE A 247 -4.42 -9.44 -3.12
C ILE A 247 -4.32 -8.57 -4.36
N LEU A 248 -5.10 -7.50 -4.38
CA LEU A 248 -5.25 -6.56 -5.48
C LEU A 248 -4.40 -5.32 -5.20
N THR A 249 -3.08 -5.47 -5.08
CA THR A 249 -2.18 -4.32 -5.07
C THR A 249 -1.56 -4.18 -6.44
N SER A 250 -1.62 -2.97 -7.02
CA SER A 250 -0.75 -2.61 -8.14
C SER A 250 0.68 -2.80 -7.68
N SER A 251 1.42 -3.67 -8.36
CA SER A 251 2.80 -3.96 -8.06
C SER A 251 3.72 -3.29 -9.07
N VAL A 252 4.89 -2.91 -8.63
CA VAL A 252 5.93 -2.32 -9.48
C VAL A 252 7.27 -2.97 -9.18
N VAL A 253 8.14 -3.07 -10.18
CA VAL A 253 9.56 -3.28 -9.95
C VAL A 253 10.26 -1.95 -10.12
N PHE A 254 10.99 -1.50 -9.13
CA PHE A 254 11.91 -0.39 -9.30
C PHE A 254 13.35 -0.91 -9.42
N VAL A 255 14.14 -0.23 -10.23
CA VAL A 255 15.57 -0.45 -10.34
C VAL A 255 16.31 0.80 -9.89
N LEU A 256 17.28 0.62 -9.00
CA LEU A 256 18.15 1.69 -8.52
C LEU A 256 19.61 1.27 -8.71
N GLN A 257 20.45 2.20 -9.12
CA GLN A 257 21.89 2.02 -9.19
C GLN A 257 22.57 3.02 -8.27
N LYS A 258 23.25 2.52 -7.24
CA LYS A 258 23.91 3.34 -6.23
C LYS A 258 24.99 4.23 -6.84
N GLY A 259 24.89 5.53 -6.57
CA GLY A 259 25.83 6.52 -7.12
C GLY A 259 25.60 6.82 -8.60
N SER A 260 24.42 6.51 -9.16
CA SER A 260 24.12 6.79 -10.57
C SER A 260 24.13 8.27 -10.89
N GLY A 261 23.71 9.12 -9.95
CA GLY A 261 23.60 10.57 -10.11
C GLY A 261 22.74 11.03 -11.28
N THR A 262 21.99 10.10 -11.92
CA THR A 262 21.16 10.43 -13.08
C THR A 262 20.04 11.40 -12.69
N LYS A 263 19.81 12.41 -13.51
CA LYS A 263 18.73 13.39 -13.34
C LYS A 263 17.40 12.93 -13.94
N LEU A 264 17.40 11.78 -14.61
CA LEU A 264 16.24 11.21 -15.29
C LEU A 264 15.78 9.94 -14.63
N LEU A 265 14.47 9.69 -14.69
CA LEU A 265 13.79 8.47 -14.26
C LEU A 265 12.98 7.94 -15.44
N ASN A 266 13.18 6.69 -15.83
CA ASN A 266 12.34 6.04 -16.82
C ASN A 266 11.19 5.34 -16.12
N TYR A 267 9.97 5.58 -16.58
CA TYR A 267 8.77 4.88 -16.14
C TYR A 267 8.17 4.09 -17.30
N TYR A 268 7.96 2.81 -17.07
CA TYR A 268 7.39 1.87 -18.03
C TYR A 268 6.03 1.38 -17.51
N ASN A 269 4.97 1.71 -18.24
CA ASN A 269 3.65 1.12 -17.99
C ASN A 269 3.53 -0.15 -18.84
N LEU A 270 3.49 -1.31 -18.17
CA LEU A 270 3.51 -2.60 -18.84
C LEU A 270 2.16 -3.01 -19.45
N ASP A 271 1.04 -2.37 -19.07
CA ASP A 271 -0.27 -2.67 -19.68
C ASP A 271 -0.36 -2.16 -21.12
N ASN A 272 0.18 -0.99 -21.39
CA ASN A 272 0.10 -0.33 -22.68
C ASN A 272 1.45 -0.17 -23.38
N ASN A 273 2.51 -0.75 -22.81
CA ASN A 273 3.89 -0.68 -23.31
C ASN A 273 4.42 0.75 -23.50
N ASN A 274 3.90 1.71 -22.73
CA ASN A 274 4.34 3.10 -22.81
C ASN A 274 5.54 3.36 -21.90
N LYS A 275 6.53 4.08 -22.46
CA LYS A 275 7.67 4.62 -21.71
C LYS A 275 7.52 6.13 -21.54
N THR A 276 7.68 6.63 -20.31
CA THR A 276 7.73 8.05 -19.99
C THR A 276 9.09 8.35 -19.34
N ILE A 277 9.76 9.41 -19.79
CA ILE A 277 11.01 9.89 -19.19
C ILE A 277 10.70 11.12 -18.36
N LEU A 278 11.04 11.09 -17.08
CA LEU A 278 10.74 12.13 -16.11
C LEU A 278 12.03 12.78 -15.61
N LYS A 279 12.02 14.08 -15.42
CA LYS A 279 13.10 14.78 -14.71
C LYS A 279 12.87 14.61 -13.21
N LYS A 280 13.82 14.10 -12.48
CA LYS A 280 13.69 13.84 -11.03
C LYS A 280 13.40 15.11 -10.22
N LYS A 281 13.87 16.29 -10.69
CA LYS A 281 13.56 17.57 -10.06
C LYS A 281 12.06 17.92 -10.05
N ASP A 282 11.31 17.40 -11.04
CA ASP A 282 9.87 17.64 -11.20
C ASP A 282 9.01 16.65 -10.39
N LEU A 283 9.65 15.68 -9.69
CA LEU A 283 8.96 14.75 -8.81
C LEU A 283 8.67 15.45 -7.47
N GLU A 284 7.39 15.65 -7.20
CA GLU A 284 6.86 16.28 -5.98
C GLU A 284 6.69 15.25 -4.83
N GLU A 285 5.93 15.63 -3.79
CA GLU A 285 5.60 14.74 -2.67
C GLU A 285 4.99 13.40 -3.10
N LYS A 286 4.12 13.41 -4.11
CA LYS A 286 3.65 12.21 -4.83
C LYS A 286 4.36 12.13 -6.15
N TRP A 287 4.87 10.95 -6.50
CA TRP A 287 5.43 10.74 -7.83
C TRP A 287 4.31 10.35 -8.78
N ILE A 288 4.00 11.27 -9.70
CA ILE A 288 3.01 11.10 -10.74
C ILE A 288 3.76 10.90 -12.05
N PHE A 289 3.60 9.72 -12.64
CA PHE A 289 4.37 9.32 -13.81
C PHE A 289 3.74 9.74 -15.14
N ASN A 290 2.41 9.90 -15.16
CA ASN A 290 1.67 10.41 -16.32
C ASN A 290 1.12 11.78 -15.95
N LYS A 291 1.79 12.84 -16.38
CA LYS A 291 1.25 14.20 -16.21
C LYS A 291 0.10 14.40 -17.20
N ILE A 292 -1.09 14.52 -16.65
CA ILE A 292 -2.25 15.01 -17.38
C ILE A 292 -2.27 16.52 -17.11
N ASN A 293 -1.95 17.31 -18.12
CA ASN A 293 -1.99 18.76 -18.02
C ASN A 293 -3.41 19.20 -18.37
N ASN A 294 -4.20 19.51 -17.35
CA ASN A 294 -5.59 19.87 -17.52
C ASN A 294 -5.79 21.27 -16.95
N GLY A 295 -6.21 22.20 -17.79
CA GLY A 295 -6.65 23.53 -17.40
C GLY A 295 -5.61 24.41 -16.70
N ASP A 296 -6.02 25.61 -16.39
CA ASP A 296 -5.25 26.65 -15.71
C ASP A 296 -5.85 27.04 -14.34
N LYS A 297 -7.07 26.53 -14.03
CA LYS A 297 -7.81 26.84 -12.81
C LYS A 297 -7.72 25.68 -11.82
N ARG A 298 -7.05 25.90 -10.69
CA ARG A 298 -6.95 24.89 -9.64
C ARG A 298 -8.26 24.79 -8.86
N PHE A 299 -8.84 23.60 -8.77
CA PHE A 299 -10.15 23.34 -8.15
C PHE A 299 -10.22 23.85 -6.69
N GLY A 300 -9.18 23.67 -5.91
CA GLY A 300 -9.12 24.12 -4.51
C GLY A 300 -9.16 25.64 -4.31
N ASP A 301 -8.91 26.42 -5.35
CA ASP A 301 -8.99 27.89 -5.27
C ASP A 301 -10.45 28.35 -5.35
N TYR A 302 -11.26 27.62 -6.07
CA TYR A 302 -12.70 27.91 -6.29
C TYR A 302 -13.64 27.14 -5.36
N PHE A 303 -13.17 26.03 -4.79
CA PHE A 303 -13.98 25.18 -3.92
C PHE A 303 -13.21 24.83 -2.64
N LYS A 304 -13.90 24.84 -1.51
CA LYS A 304 -13.38 24.25 -0.28
C LYS A 304 -13.58 22.73 -0.37
N VAL A 305 -12.49 21.98 -0.27
CA VAL A 305 -12.47 20.52 -0.32
C VAL A 305 -11.93 19.98 0.98
N SER A 306 -12.70 19.14 1.68
CA SER A 306 -12.26 18.59 2.95
C SER A 306 -12.87 17.20 3.21
N ASN A 307 -12.29 16.47 4.16
CA ASN A 307 -12.86 15.20 4.60
C ASN A 307 -14.10 15.44 5.46
N SER A 308 -15.05 14.52 5.37
CA SER A 308 -16.26 14.49 6.20
C SER A 308 -15.91 14.46 7.70
N ILE A 309 -16.93 14.58 8.55
CA ILE A 309 -16.76 14.50 10.01
C ILE A 309 -16.07 13.20 10.43
N ALA A 310 -15.38 13.23 11.55
CA ALA A 310 -14.65 12.08 12.09
C ALA A 310 -15.07 11.79 13.54
N THR A 311 -16.02 10.89 13.69
CA THR A 311 -16.49 10.42 15.00
C THR A 311 -15.41 9.60 15.72
N LEU A 312 -14.54 8.94 14.99
CA LEU A 312 -13.59 7.89 15.41
C LEU A 312 -14.26 6.67 16.08
N CYS A 313 -15.58 6.60 16.06
CA CYS A 313 -16.38 5.47 16.55
C CYS A 313 -17.75 5.45 15.87
N ASN A 314 -17.79 5.28 14.53
CA ASN A 314 -19.04 5.37 13.76
C ASN A 314 -20.16 4.48 14.33
N LYS A 315 -19.84 3.29 14.85
CA LYS A 315 -20.82 2.36 15.43
C LYS A 315 -21.60 2.94 16.62
N ALA A 316 -21.01 3.91 17.34
CA ALA A 316 -21.70 4.57 18.45
C ALA A 316 -22.61 5.73 17.99
N TYR A 317 -22.28 6.38 16.87
CA TYR A 317 -22.98 7.58 16.42
C TYR A 317 -23.93 7.36 15.26
N ILE A 318 -23.67 6.39 14.39
CA ILE A 318 -24.54 6.10 13.24
C ILE A 318 -25.64 5.14 13.68
N ILE A 319 -26.88 5.55 13.47
CA ILE A 319 -28.09 4.79 13.81
C ILE A 319 -28.92 4.52 12.55
N ASN A 320 -29.48 3.35 12.48
CA ASN A 320 -30.33 2.90 11.37
C ASN A 320 -31.78 2.63 11.85
N GLU A 321 -32.65 2.23 10.95
CA GLU A 321 -34.07 1.97 11.23
C GLU A 321 -34.33 0.88 12.28
N LYS A 322 -33.34 0.05 12.63
CA LYS A 322 -33.46 -0.95 13.71
C LYS A 322 -33.28 -0.37 15.11
N SER A 323 -32.82 0.87 15.22
CA SER A 323 -32.62 1.55 16.50
C SER A 323 -33.86 2.36 16.87
N GLU A 324 -34.31 2.23 18.11
CA GLU A 324 -35.40 3.05 18.65
C GLU A 324 -35.07 4.55 18.58
N LEU A 325 -33.80 4.92 18.71
CA LEU A 325 -33.36 6.30 18.56
C LEU A 325 -33.62 6.88 17.18
N PHE A 326 -33.72 6.05 16.14
CA PHE A 326 -33.98 6.50 14.77
C PHE A 326 -35.30 7.23 14.68
N TYR A 327 -36.29 6.80 15.45
CA TYR A 327 -37.66 7.35 15.49
C TYR A 327 -37.90 8.33 16.65
N ASN A 328 -36.88 8.58 17.49
CA ASN A 328 -37.02 9.45 18.66
C ASN A 328 -37.24 10.92 18.26
N LYS A 329 -38.46 11.41 18.42
CA LYS A 329 -38.85 12.79 18.10
C LYS A 329 -38.46 13.78 19.20
N LYS A 330 -38.31 13.34 20.46
CA LYS A 330 -37.98 14.22 21.60
C LYS A 330 -36.55 14.75 21.53
N GLU A 331 -35.64 13.92 21.06
CA GLU A 331 -34.22 14.25 20.98
C GLU A 331 -33.76 14.57 19.54
N LYS A 332 -34.69 14.80 18.60
CA LYS A 332 -34.43 15.07 17.17
C LYS A 332 -33.49 16.22 16.89
N ARG A 333 -33.28 17.14 17.88
CA ARG A 333 -32.38 18.27 17.73
C ARG A 333 -30.92 17.82 17.45
N ILE A 334 -30.50 16.72 18.07
CA ILE A 334 -29.14 16.16 17.91
C ILE A 334 -29.14 14.85 17.13
N ILE A 335 -30.26 14.42 16.60
CA ILE A 335 -30.37 13.25 15.70
C ILE A 335 -30.64 13.79 14.31
N LYS A 336 -29.63 13.76 13.44
CA LYS A 336 -29.69 14.34 12.09
C LYS A 336 -29.69 13.24 11.02
N ASP A 337 -30.21 13.53 9.84
CA ASP A 337 -30.07 12.65 8.68
C ASP A 337 -28.60 12.56 8.31
N SER A 338 -28.17 11.36 7.94
CA SER A 338 -26.75 11.08 7.71
C SER A 338 -26.54 10.16 6.53
N VAL A 339 -25.44 10.35 5.84
CA VAL A 339 -25.11 9.58 4.66
C VAL A 339 -23.60 9.29 4.53
N SER A 340 -23.30 8.23 3.82
CA SER A 340 -22.02 7.97 3.17
C SER A 340 -22.26 7.71 1.68
N PRO A 341 -21.27 7.82 0.80
CA PRO A 341 -21.42 7.42 -0.59
C PRO A 341 -22.00 6.01 -0.73
N LYS A 342 -21.52 5.07 0.09
CA LYS A 342 -22.01 3.69 0.11
C LYS A 342 -23.46 3.57 0.60
N SER A 343 -23.87 4.33 1.61
CA SER A 343 -25.27 4.25 2.09
C SER A 343 -26.24 4.83 1.07
N ILE A 344 -25.85 5.86 0.33
CA ILE A 344 -26.65 6.42 -0.76
C ILE A 344 -26.83 5.38 -1.88
N GLU A 345 -25.72 4.76 -2.34
CA GLU A 345 -25.78 3.74 -3.40
C GLU A 345 -26.62 2.53 -3.02
N LEU A 346 -26.63 2.15 -1.74
CA LEU A 346 -27.42 1.04 -1.22
C LEU A 346 -28.83 1.47 -0.77
N ASN A 347 -29.22 2.72 -1.00
CA ASN A 347 -30.50 3.31 -0.56
C ASN A 347 -30.81 3.06 0.93
N LYS A 348 -29.80 3.15 1.79
CA LYS A 348 -29.92 2.96 3.23
C LYS A 348 -30.26 4.26 3.91
N LYS A 349 -31.32 4.23 4.76
CA LYS A 349 -31.66 5.35 5.64
C LYS A 349 -30.84 5.27 6.90
N GLU A 350 -30.05 6.30 7.16
CA GLU A 350 -29.19 6.41 8.32
C GLU A 350 -29.36 7.78 8.98
N LYS A 351 -29.22 7.82 10.28
CA LYS A 351 -29.13 9.06 11.05
C LYS A 351 -27.85 9.06 11.88
N ILE A 352 -27.44 10.22 12.32
CA ILE A 352 -26.29 10.40 13.18
C ILE A 352 -26.63 11.17 14.44
N ILE A 353 -26.10 10.71 15.56
CA ILE A 353 -26.08 11.51 16.79
C ILE A 353 -25.04 12.62 16.55
N PHE A 354 -25.53 13.87 16.45
CA PHE A 354 -24.74 15.08 16.22
C PHE A 354 -24.83 15.98 17.47
N PRO A 355 -23.97 15.79 18.50
CA PRO A 355 -24.07 16.43 19.81
C PRO A 355 -23.64 17.91 19.77
N TYR A 356 -24.08 18.61 18.76
CA TYR A 356 -23.82 20.01 18.48
C TYR A 356 -25.05 20.69 17.92
N TYR A 357 -25.05 22.01 17.93
CA TYR A 357 -26.05 22.79 17.18
C TYR A 357 -25.42 24.09 16.69
N TYR A 358 -26.08 24.78 15.79
CA TYR A 358 -25.67 26.07 15.28
C TYR A 358 -26.58 27.15 15.83
N ASN A 359 -25.99 28.29 16.23
CA ASN A 359 -26.74 29.47 16.63
C ASN A 359 -27.29 30.20 15.40
N SER A 360 -28.00 31.32 15.63
CA SER A 360 -28.59 32.16 14.55
C SER A 360 -27.53 32.75 13.60
N SER A 361 -26.30 32.95 14.06
CA SER A 361 -25.17 33.41 13.24
C SER A 361 -24.48 32.26 12.46
N GLY A 362 -24.94 31.00 12.58
CA GLY A 362 -24.34 29.85 11.94
C GLY A 362 -23.11 29.31 12.67
N SER A 363 -22.77 29.81 13.84
CA SER A 363 -21.61 29.36 14.61
C SER A 363 -21.92 28.07 15.36
N LEU A 364 -20.96 27.12 15.37
CA LEU A 364 -21.09 25.84 16.06
C LEU A 364 -21.10 26.03 17.58
N ILE A 365 -22.05 25.44 18.25
CA ILE A 365 -22.17 25.45 19.72
C ILE A 365 -22.01 24.03 20.25
N LYS A 366 -21.12 23.86 21.18
CA LYS A 366 -20.91 22.63 21.96
C LYS A 366 -21.91 22.55 23.11
N ILE A 367 -22.39 21.35 23.39
CA ILE A 367 -23.35 21.12 24.49
C ILE A 367 -22.51 20.87 25.76
N LYS A 368 -22.80 21.63 26.84
CA LYS A 368 -22.19 21.39 28.16
C LYS A 368 -22.66 20.03 28.72
N LYS A 369 -21.79 19.33 29.43
CA LYS A 369 -22.02 17.96 29.94
C LYS A 369 -23.32 17.86 30.77
N GLU A 370 -23.54 18.80 31.67
CA GLU A 370 -24.69 18.84 32.57
C GLU A 370 -26.00 19.02 31.79
N LYS A 371 -25.95 19.82 30.70
CA LYS A 371 -27.12 19.99 29.80
C LYS A 371 -27.35 18.78 28.93
N PHE A 372 -26.28 18.10 28.49
CA PHE A 372 -26.38 16.93 27.63
C PHE A 372 -27.19 15.80 28.29
N SER A 373 -26.78 15.42 29.52
CA SER A 373 -27.47 14.37 30.30
C SER A 373 -28.93 14.70 30.60
N LYS A 374 -29.22 15.98 30.89
CA LYS A 374 -30.58 16.41 31.18
C LYS A 374 -31.50 16.46 29.94
N MET A 375 -30.96 16.92 28.81
CA MET A 375 -31.74 17.16 27.59
C MET A 375 -31.86 15.94 26.67
N TYR A 376 -30.86 15.00 26.74
CA TYR A 376 -30.75 13.90 25.80
C TYR A 376 -30.48 12.55 26.50
N PRO A 377 -31.34 12.13 27.44
CA PRO A 377 -31.11 10.93 28.26
C PRO A 377 -31.11 9.64 27.43
N CYS A 378 -31.91 9.52 26.36
CA CYS A 378 -31.95 8.35 25.51
C CYS A 378 -30.64 8.23 24.66
N VAL A 379 -30.16 9.36 24.11
CA VAL A 379 -28.89 9.41 23.38
C VAL A 379 -27.71 9.13 24.33
N GLU A 380 -27.73 9.68 25.54
CA GLU A 380 -26.70 9.39 26.54
C GLU A 380 -26.66 7.92 26.90
N SER A 381 -27.83 7.31 27.19
CA SER A 381 -27.92 5.86 27.47
C SER A 381 -27.37 5.01 26.31
N HIS A 382 -27.70 5.39 25.07
CA HIS A 382 -27.18 4.70 23.89
C HIS A 382 -25.63 4.83 23.80
N LEU A 383 -25.06 6.03 23.91
CA LEU A 383 -23.63 6.25 23.83
C LEU A 383 -22.85 5.56 24.96
N LYS A 384 -23.44 5.46 26.16
CA LYS A 384 -22.85 4.73 27.30
C LYS A 384 -22.62 3.25 26.99
N LYS A 385 -23.40 2.61 26.11
CA LYS A 385 -23.15 1.23 25.65
C LYS A 385 -21.80 1.08 24.94
N PHE A 386 -21.23 2.17 24.44
CA PHE A 386 -19.95 2.22 23.72
C PHE A 386 -18.86 2.95 24.54
N GLN A 387 -19.05 3.10 25.85
CA GLN A 387 -18.15 3.88 26.71
C GLN A 387 -16.67 3.44 26.61
N LYS A 388 -16.44 2.13 26.57
CA LYS A 388 -15.08 1.56 26.46
C LYS A 388 -14.37 2.03 25.18
N GLU A 389 -15.06 1.92 24.05
CA GLU A 389 -14.52 2.32 22.75
C GLU A 389 -14.36 3.85 22.63
N LEU A 390 -15.30 4.60 23.20
CA LEU A 390 -15.22 6.07 23.21
C LEU A 390 -14.04 6.57 24.04
N ASN A 391 -13.72 5.92 25.14
CA ASN A 391 -12.59 6.28 26.00
C ASN A 391 -11.23 5.87 25.43
N THR A 392 -11.16 4.82 24.58
CA THR A 392 -9.91 4.31 24.01
C THR A 392 -9.54 4.93 22.66
N ARG A 393 -10.44 5.71 22.04
CA ARG A 393 -10.14 6.38 20.75
C ARG A 393 -9.13 7.53 20.96
N LYS A 394 -8.28 7.77 19.95
CA LYS A 394 -7.37 8.93 19.92
C LYS A 394 -8.14 10.17 19.49
N TYR A 395 -8.48 11.04 20.43
CA TYR A 395 -9.28 12.25 20.19
C TYR A 395 -8.46 13.54 20.36
N ASP A 396 -9.02 14.67 19.89
CA ASP A 396 -8.44 16.00 20.06
C ASP A 396 -8.52 16.43 21.55
N ASN A 397 -7.66 17.34 21.96
CA ASN A 397 -7.69 17.88 23.32
C ASN A 397 -9.01 18.63 23.60
N ASN A 398 -9.46 18.63 24.85
CA ASN A 398 -10.66 19.34 25.32
C ASN A 398 -11.98 18.90 24.67
N ILE A 399 -12.13 17.57 24.41
CA ILE A 399 -13.36 16.97 23.90
C ILE A 399 -14.10 16.26 25.02
N GLN A 400 -15.41 16.46 25.10
CA GLN A 400 -16.29 15.71 26.00
C GLN A 400 -16.43 14.27 25.47
N TRP A 401 -16.67 13.30 26.37
CA TRP A 401 -16.75 11.88 26.02
C TRP A 401 -17.80 11.55 24.94
N PHE A 402 -18.88 12.34 24.87
CA PHE A 402 -19.97 12.20 23.89
C PHE A 402 -19.76 13.00 22.60
N GLU A 403 -18.70 13.82 22.50
CA GLU A 403 -18.36 14.55 21.27
C GLU A 403 -17.61 13.67 20.28
N TYR A 404 -17.51 14.09 19.02
CA TYR A 404 -16.72 13.37 18.02
C TYR A 404 -15.22 13.42 18.36
N GLY A 405 -14.48 12.40 17.94
CA GLY A 405 -13.06 12.33 18.24
C GLY A 405 -12.21 13.39 17.53
N ARG A 406 -12.75 14.04 16.48
CA ARG A 406 -12.13 15.17 15.80
C ARG A 406 -13.14 16.28 15.57
N SER A 407 -12.69 17.50 15.67
CA SER A 407 -13.49 18.71 15.43
C SER A 407 -13.54 19.13 13.95
N GLN A 408 -12.77 18.47 13.08
CA GLN A 408 -12.76 18.78 11.66
C GLN A 408 -14.16 18.77 11.03
N ALA A 409 -14.40 19.60 10.05
CA ALA A 409 -15.62 19.72 9.26
C ALA A 409 -16.87 20.23 10.03
N LEU A 410 -16.86 20.25 11.36
CA LEU A 410 -18.08 20.59 12.12
C LEU A 410 -18.65 21.97 11.76
N ASN A 411 -17.81 22.96 11.50
CA ASN A 411 -18.26 24.33 11.15
C ASN A 411 -18.93 24.44 9.78
N ASP A 412 -18.74 23.43 8.93
CA ASP A 412 -19.21 23.47 7.53
C ASP A 412 -20.48 22.63 7.31
N MET A 413 -20.99 21.95 8.34
CA MET A 413 -22.07 20.99 8.15
C MET A 413 -23.47 21.62 8.04
N ASN A 414 -23.63 22.91 8.36
CA ASN A 414 -24.89 23.64 8.33
C ASN A 414 -25.19 24.34 6.98
N GLN A 415 -24.55 23.94 5.90
CA GLN A 415 -24.75 24.47 4.55
C GLN A 415 -24.86 23.35 3.52
N PRO A 416 -25.46 23.61 2.35
CA PRO A 416 -25.47 22.65 1.26
C PRO A 416 -24.06 22.29 0.82
N LYS A 417 -23.85 21.04 0.42
CA LYS A 417 -22.54 20.51 0.05
C LYS A 417 -22.64 19.40 -0.97
N LEU A 418 -21.57 19.20 -1.75
CA LEU A 418 -21.44 18.06 -2.63
C LEU A 418 -20.58 17.00 -1.93
N LEU A 419 -20.97 15.74 -2.00
CA LEU A 419 -20.25 14.60 -1.42
C LEU A 419 -19.64 13.74 -2.51
N LEU A 420 -18.37 13.39 -2.33
CA LEU A 420 -17.57 12.53 -3.22
C LEU A 420 -17.00 11.34 -2.43
N SER A 421 -16.97 10.15 -3.04
CA SER A 421 -16.33 8.98 -2.42
C SER A 421 -14.81 9.14 -2.36
N ILE A 422 -14.20 8.64 -1.29
CA ILE A 422 -12.72 8.49 -1.20
C ILE A 422 -12.18 7.30 -2.00
N ILE A 423 -13.08 6.42 -2.46
CA ILE A 423 -12.75 5.31 -3.36
C ILE A 423 -13.60 5.50 -4.61
N VAL A 424 -12.94 5.64 -5.74
CA VAL A 424 -13.56 5.81 -7.06
C VAL A 424 -13.34 4.51 -7.84
N THR A 425 -14.43 3.93 -8.36
CA THR A 425 -14.41 2.72 -9.20
C THR A 425 -15.14 3.00 -10.50
N GLY A 426 -14.45 2.87 -11.62
CA GLY A 426 -15.01 3.11 -12.95
C GLY A 426 -15.42 4.58 -13.17
N LYS A 427 -16.61 4.97 -12.75
CA LYS A 427 -17.14 6.33 -12.92
C LYS A 427 -17.10 7.11 -11.61
N ILE A 428 -16.93 8.42 -11.71
CA ILE A 428 -17.08 9.32 -10.56
C ILE A 428 -18.56 9.65 -10.36
N LYS A 429 -19.00 9.54 -9.11
CA LYS A 429 -20.34 9.92 -8.69
C LYS A 429 -20.25 10.91 -7.56
N THR A 430 -21.00 11.98 -7.66
CA THR A 430 -21.13 12.99 -6.61
C THR A 430 -22.59 13.11 -6.17
N TYR A 431 -22.81 13.52 -4.92
CA TYR A 431 -24.13 13.56 -4.31
C TYR A 431 -24.36 14.95 -3.69
N LEU A 432 -25.41 15.63 -4.16
CA LEU A 432 -25.86 16.91 -3.58
C LEU A 432 -26.54 16.64 -2.22
N LEU A 433 -26.06 17.27 -1.18
CA LEU A 433 -26.60 17.16 0.16
C LEU A 433 -27.17 18.49 0.64
N SER A 434 -28.31 18.42 1.32
CA SER A 434 -28.88 19.59 2.00
C SER A 434 -28.03 20.03 3.19
N LYS A 435 -28.34 21.22 3.72
CA LYS A 435 -27.70 21.73 4.95
C LYS A 435 -27.92 20.83 6.18
N ASP A 436 -29.00 20.07 6.21
CA ASP A 436 -29.42 19.25 7.36
C ASP A 436 -28.86 17.82 7.31
N THR A 437 -28.25 17.41 6.19
CA THR A 437 -27.68 16.08 6.00
C THR A 437 -26.18 16.08 6.34
N ILE A 438 -25.78 15.21 7.26
CA ILE A 438 -24.41 15.11 7.75
C ILE A 438 -23.68 13.94 7.10
N PRO A 439 -22.68 14.16 6.22
CA PRO A 439 -21.86 13.09 5.70
C PRO A 439 -20.85 12.61 6.75
N TYR A 440 -20.79 11.30 7.02
CA TYR A 440 -19.86 10.71 7.97
C TYR A 440 -18.69 9.96 7.30
N SER A 441 -18.68 9.92 5.98
CA SER A 441 -17.60 9.34 5.17
C SER A 441 -17.57 10.00 3.80
N GLY A 442 -16.40 10.17 3.22
CA GLY A 442 -16.22 10.82 1.94
C GLY A 442 -15.48 12.16 2.03
N ILE A 443 -15.43 12.85 0.91
CA ILE A 443 -14.90 14.20 0.75
C ILE A 443 -16.09 15.10 0.46
N TYR A 444 -16.25 16.18 1.22
CA TYR A 444 -17.25 17.18 0.90
C TYR A 444 -16.64 18.40 0.23
N ILE A 445 -17.42 19.01 -0.62
CA ILE A 445 -17.08 20.19 -1.41
C ILE A 445 -18.10 21.30 -1.16
N ILE A 446 -17.63 22.51 -0.94
CA ILE A 446 -18.43 23.73 -0.76
C ILE A 446 -17.90 24.79 -1.73
N PRO A 447 -18.78 25.50 -2.44
CA PRO A 447 -18.37 26.59 -3.32
C PRO A 447 -17.70 27.73 -2.56
N LYS A 448 -16.78 28.41 -3.21
CA LYS A 448 -16.24 29.72 -2.83
C LYS A 448 -16.64 30.72 -3.90
N GLN A 449 -16.73 31.99 -3.53
CA GLN A 449 -17.07 33.07 -4.46
C GLN A 449 -18.35 32.77 -5.27
N ASP A 450 -18.37 33.08 -6.55
CA ASP A 450 -19.51 32.94 -7.45
C ASP A 450 -19.70 31.51 -8.02
N MET A 451 -19.06 30.50 -7.44
CA MET A 451 -19.19 29.13 -7.89
C MET A 451 -20.43 28.45 -7.30
N THR A 452 -20.91 27.42 -8.00
CA THR A 452 -22.07 26.64 -7.57
C THR A 452 -21.73 25.18 -7.35
N LEU A 453 -22.58 24.45 -6.60
CA LEU A 453 -22.43 23.00 -6.42
C LEU A 453 -22.63 22.22 -7.73
N ASN A 454 -23.46 22.73 -8.65
CA ASN A 454 -23.66 22.11 -9.95
C ASN A 454 -22.40 22.22 -10.81
N MET A 455 -21.72 23.38 -10.82
CA MET A 455 -20.41 23.52 -11.50
C MET A 455 -19.38 22.54 -10.91
N ALA A 456 -19.32 22.43 -9.57
CA ALA A 456 -18.45 21.45 -8.94
C ALA A 456 -18.77 20.00 -9.38
N LYS A 457 -20.05 19.68 -9.50
CA LYS A 457 -20.51 18.37 -9.95
C LYS A 457 -20.06 18.09 -11.39
N GLU A 458 -20.30 19.00 -12.31
CA GLU A 458 -19.91 18.85 -13.71
C GLU A 458 -18.41 18.66 -13.88
N ILE A 459 -17.59 19.47 -13.17
CA ILE A 459 -16.13 19.36 -13.18
C ILE A 459 -15.67 18.01 -12.65
N LEU A 460 -16.21 17.56 -11.49
CA LEU A 460 -15.77 16.32 -10.84
C LEU A 460 -16.31 15.04 -11.51
N GLU A 461 -17.40 15.11 -12.27
CA GLU A 461 -17.94 13.97 -13.01
C GLU A 461 -17.41 13.91 -14.46
N SER A 462 -16.49 14.80 -14.85
CA SER A 462 -15.86 14.84 -16.17
C SER A 462 -14.88 13.67 -16.38
N ASN A 463 -14.63 13.34 -17.65
CA ASN A 463 -13.61 12.37 -18.04
C ASN A 463 -12.19 12.85 -17.70
N GLU A 464 -11.95 14.13 -17.77
CA GLU A 464 -10.69 14.78 -17.43
C GLU A 464 -10.34 14.55 -15.97
N PHE A 465 -11.30 14.76 -15.07
CA PHE A 465 -11.10 14.48 -13.64
C PHE A 465 -10.93 12.98 -13.38
N LEU A 466 -11.67 12.11 -14.04
CA LEU A 466 -11.48 10.64 -13.92
C LEU A 466 -10.07 10.23 -14.35
N ASN A 467 -9.57 10.73 -15.48
CA ASN A 467 -8.23 10.44 -15.95
C ASN A 467 -7.16 10.99 -14.99
N TYR A 468 -7.37 12.19 -14.46
CA TYR A 468 -6.52 12.74 -13.40
C TYR A 468 -6.50 11.82 -12.15
N ILE A 469 -7.65 11.36 -11.68
CA ILE A 469 -7.73 10.45 -10.52
C ILE A 469 -7.01 9.12 -10.78
N LYS A 470 -7.08 8.56 -11.96
CA LYS A 470 -6.30 7.37 -12.34
C LYS A 470 -4.80 7.61 -12.23
N SER A 471 -4.34 8.82 -12.52
CA SER A 471 -2.91 9.17 -12.45
C SER A 471 -2.43 9.43 -11.01
N VAL A 472 -3.20 10.16 -10.18
CA VAL A 472 -2.77 10.59 -8.82
C VAL A 472 -3.24 9.66 -7.71
N GLY A 473 -4.32 8.92 -7.92
CA GLY A 473 -4.93 8.03 -6.94
C GLY A 473 -4.05 6.82 -6.63
N ILE A 474 -4.22 6.29 -5.42
CA ILE A 474 -3.59 5.03 -5.01
C ILE A 474 -4.53 3.91 -5.45
N ASN A 475 -4.06 2.99 -6.28
CA ASN A 475 -4.84 1.81 -6.64
C ASN A 475 -5.20 1.02 -5.37
N ALA A 476 -6.48 0.81 -5.14
CA ALA A 476 -6.99 0.13 -3.96
C ALA A 476 -7.35 -1.33 -4.25
N SER A 477 -7.88 -1.61 -5.46
CA SER A 477 -8.29 -2.94 -5.91
C SER A 477 -8.81 -2.87 -7.35
N GLY A 478 -8.24 -3.62 -8.28
CA GLY A 478 -8.64 -3.59 -9.67
C GLY A 478 -8.66 -2.16 -10.24
N ASP A 479 -9.80 -1.73 -10.79
CA ASP A 479 -9.99 -0.37 -11.34
C ASP A 479 -10.51 0.64 -10.29
N SER A 480 -10.20 0.39 -8.99
CA SER A 480 -10.58 1.27 -7.89
C SER A 480 -9.39 2.09 -7.40
N TYR A 481 -9.60 3.39 -7.24
CA TYR A 481 -8.57 4.34 -6.82
C TYR A 481 -8.97 5.04 -5.53
N ARG A 482 -8.07 5.04 -4.54
CA ARG A 482 -8.24 5.83 -3.32
C ARG A 482 -7.66 7.21 -3.56
N ILE A 483 -8.46 8.24 -3.24
CA ILE A 483 -8.10 9.65 -3.36
C ILE A 483 -8.19 10.36 -2.01
N THR A 484 -7.56 11.51 -1.94
CA THR A 484 -7.58 12.41 -0.78
C THR A 484 -8.23 13.75 -1.15
N SER A 485 -8.64 14.51 -0.14
CA SER A 485 -9.10 15.89 -0.36
C SER A 485 -8.04 16.78 -1.03
N LYS A 486 -6.74 16.52 -0.77
CA LYS A 486 -5.64 17.23 -1.43
C LYS A 486 -5.58 16.90 -2.93
N ASP A 487 -5.83 15.64 -3.31
CA ASP A 487 -5.86 15.25 -4.72
C ASP A 487 -6.98 15.98 -5.46
N VAL A 488 -8.17 16.04 -4.87
CA VAL A 488 -9.31 16.78 -5.45
C VAL A 488 -9.00 18.28 -5.54
N SER A 489 -8.43 18.87 -4.49
CA SER A 489 -8.07 20.30 -4.47
C SER A 489 -7.01 20.65 -5.50
N ASN A 490 -6.13 19.73 -5.84
CA ASN A 490 -5.02 19.95 -6.78
C ASN A 490 -5.37 19.62 -8.23
N PHE A 491 -6.62 19.31 -8.53
CA PHE A 491 -7.08 19.17 -9.91
C PHE A 491 -7.12 20.53 -10.60
N TYR A 492 -6.66 20.59 -11.83
CA TYR A 492 -6.75 21.76 -12.71
C TYR A 492 -7.77 21.48 -13.82
N PHE A 493 -8.68 22.44 -14.06
CA PHE A 493 -9.78 22.32 -15.02
C PHE A 493 -9.86 23.53 -15.92
#